data_e77341589cea016256c4f88ff554399d
#
_entry.id   e77341589cea016256c4f88ff554399d
#
_cell.length_a   1.000
_cell.length_b   1.000
_cell.length_c   1.000
_cell.angle_alpha   90.00
_cell.angle_beta   90.00
_cell.angle_gamma   90.00
#
_symmetry.space_group_name_H-M   'P 1'
#
loop_
_entity.id
_entity.type
_entity.pdbx_description
1 polymer ?
#
loop_
_entity_poly.entity_id
_entity_poly.type
_entity_poly.pdbx_seq_one_letter_code
_entity_poly.pdbx_strand_id
1 'polypeptide(L)'
;MQVTRILTKRFAENLDSFKPFEKAPLFAVALSGGADSMALCLLAKNYAQKNNGRIIALVVNHNLRPNALYEAEKTAQWCAQNDIFCEILTIDNPPETRIEENARKMRYELLFDACKRHNCLYLLTGHHAQDLAETVLMRQHHKSKTAGLSGFSVCESFEFGWLLRPLSGFYPEELRAFNKEQGITWFEDETNTDETFERARLRKKITRKEIENALSIAGKSAVLRIQNEKETADFLAKNVLFDASGVVFFKKRILFKTDKTDWLGHLLRFVGQKPYLPSSDSLNALFEKMREETFKGASLGGCFISPLAKGQLYICPEINNMPEPKFISEAEHISFGMFDFSLNKPFTGMIRALGNEKPDEKIKIALPKRCFKILPAFFDKQGLFLVPHLGYKRKGIMYEMTFKTRRPAGRNVYFVFNRAVKSE
;
A
#
# COMPACT_ATOMS: atom_id res chain seq x y z
N MET A 1 22.42 -15.61 25.85
CA MET A 1 22.95 -16.37 24.69
C MET A 1 21.94 -17.36 24.09
N GLN A 2 21.09 -18.03 24.87
CA GLN A 2 20.11 -18.98 24.33
C GLN A 2 18.95 -18.31 23.59
N VAL A 3 18.39 -17.23 24.14
CA VAL A 3 17.31 -16.45 23.53
C VAL A 3 17.76 -15.87 22.19
N THR A 4 18.91 -15.21 22.18
CA THR A 4 19.52 -14.65 20.96
C THR A 4 19.64 -15.68 19.83
N ARG A 5 20.16 -16.88 20.13
CA ARG A 5 20.33 -17.94 19.11
C ARG A 5 19.00 -18.38 18.51
N ILE A 6 17.98 -18.58 19.36
CA ILE A 6 16.65 -19.02 18.93
C ILE A 6 15.98 -17.94 18.08
N LEU A 7 15.97 -16.68 18.55
CA LEU A 7 15.31 -15.60 17.84
C LEU A 7 16.00 -15.27 16.50
N THR A 8 17.34 -15.25 16.49
CA THR A 8 18.08 -15.03 15.24
C THR A 8 17.78 -16.11 14.19
N LYS A 9 17.66 -17.38 14.61
CA LYS A 9 17.30 -18.47 13.69
C LYS A 9 15.86 -18.29 13.16
N ARG A 10 14.89 -18.08 14.05
CA ARG A 10 13.48 -17.86 13.66
C ARG A 10 13.33 -16.64 12.75
N PHE A 11 14.05 -15.56 13.04
CA PHE A 11 14.03 -14.36 12.23
C PHE A 11 14.55 -14.62 10.82
N ALA A 12 15.67 -15.34 10.71
CA ALA A 12 16.23 -15.73 9.41
C ALA A 12 15.24 -16.60 8.60
N GLU A 13 14.62 -17.58 9.23
CA GLU A 13 13.61 -18.43 8.58
C GLU A 13 12.38 -17.62 8.11
N ASN A 14 11.94 -16.64 8.93
CA ASN A 14 10.83 -15.77 8.55
C ASN A 14 11.22 -14.86 7.37
N LEU A 15 12.40 -14.25 7.41
CA LEU A 15 12.84 -13.35 6.35
C LEU A 15 13.12 -14.13 5.05
N ASP A 16 13.65 -15.35 5.15
CA ASP A 16 13.86 -16.25 4.01
C ASP A 16 12.55 -16.63 3.30
N SER A 17 11.41 -16.59 3.99
CA SER A 17 10.11 -16.84 3.37
C SER A 17 9.68 -15.76 2.37
N PHE A 18 10.34 -14.59 2.38
CA PHE A 18 10.11 -13.51 1.43
C PHE A 18 11.06 -13.52 0.22
N LYS A 19 12.00 -14.47 0.16
CA LYS A 19 12.93 -14.61 -0.98
C LYS A 19 12.19 -14.81 -2.31
N PRO A 20 12.78 -14.41 -3.47
CA PRO A 20 14.21 -14.11 -3.64
C PRO A 20 14.58 -12.68 -3.27
N PHE A 21 15.78 -12.49 -2.70
CA PHE A 21 16.45 -11.20 -2.53
C PHE A 21 17.65 -11.10 -3.48
N GLU A 22 18.21 -9.89 -3.63
CA GLU A 22 19.48 -9.68 -4.33
C GLU A 22 20.63 -10.39 -3.59
N LYS A 23 21.78 -10.60 -4.29
CA LYS A 23 22.96 -11.28 -3.71
C LYS A 23 23.52 -10.57 -2.47
N ALA A 24 23.41 -9.24 -2.42
CA ALA A 24 23.83 -8.41 -1.29
C ALA A 24 22.68 -7.47 -0.91
N PRO A 25 21.63 -7.98 -0.25
CA PRO A 25 20.40 -7.24 -0.05
C PRO A 25 20.58 -6.02 0.85
N LEU A 26 19.93 -4.93 0.49
CA LEU A 26 19.79 -3.74 1.31
C LEU A 26 18.39 -3.72 1.93
N PHE A 27 18.31 -3.70 3.25
CA PHE A 27 17.05 -3.56 3.97
C PHE A 27 16.98 -2.20 4.68
N ALA A 28 15.90 -1.48 4.49
CA ALA A 28 15.54 -0.33 5.32
C ALA A 28 14.76 -0.82 6.54
N VAL A 29 15.11 -0.33 7.72
CA VAL A 29 14.42 -0.65 8.97
C VAL A 29 13.74 0.60 9.49
N ALA A 30 12.41 0.59 9.58
CA ALA A 30 11.66 1.66 10.24
C ALA A 30 11.89 1.56 11.76
N LEU A 31 12.76 2.43 12.28
CA LEU A 31 13.25 2.40 13.65
C LEU A 31 12.60 3.52 14.47
N SER A 32 11.78 3.16 15.45
CA SER A 32 11.09 4.12 16.33
C SER A 32 11.78 4.37 17.67
N GLY A 33 12.87 3.64 17.96
CA GLY A 33 13.50 3.65 19.28
C GLY A 33 12.81 2.78 20.34
N GLY A 34 11.59 2.26 20.07
CA GLY A 34 10.90 1.33 20.96
C GLY A 34 11.43 -0.10 20.87
N ALA A 35 11.15 -0.92 21.90
CA ALA A 35 11.72 -2.26 22.09
C ALA A 35 11.66 -3.15 20.83
N ASP A 36 10.51 -3.21 20.15
CA ASP A 36 10.30 -4.13 19.02
C ASP A 36 11.11 -3.69 17.79
N SER A 37 11.17 -2.38 17.54
CA SER A 37 11.94 -1.84 16.42
C SER A 37 13.46 -1.93 16.65
N MET A 38 13.92 -1.81 17.88
CA MET A 38 15.32 -2.00 18.24
C MET A 38 15.75 -3.46 18.06
N ALA A 39 14.93 -4.41 18.52
CA ALA A 39 15.16 -5.83 18.28
C ALA A 39 15.17 -6.16 16.78
N LEU A 40 14.21 -5.64 16.00
CA LEU A 40 14.18 -5.78 14.56
C LEU A 40 15.47 -5.30 13.91
N CYS A 41 15.96 -4.13 14.31
CA CYS A 41 17.14 -3.51 13.72
C CYS A 41 18.38 -4.40 13.87
N LEU A 42 18.65 -4.92 15.08
CA LEU A 42 19.78 -5.80 15.29
C LEU A 42 19.63 -7.18 14.62
N LEU A 43 18.42 -7.77 14.65
CA LEU A 43 18.14 -9.01 13.96
C LEU A 43 18.32 -8.87 12.43
N ALA A 44 17.85 -7.76 11.87
CA ALA A 44 18.01 -7.46 10.45
C ALA A 44 19.49 -7.21 10.08
N LYS A 45 20.26 -6.50 10.91
CA LYS A 45 21.71 -6.34 10.73
C LYS A 45 22.41 -7.68 10.66
N ASN A 46 22.17 -8.54 11.64
CA ASN A 46 22.79 -9.86 11.72
C ASN A 46 22.44 -10.75 10.51
N TYR A 47 21.19 -10.66 10.04
CA TYR A 47 20.75 -11.39 8.83
C TYR A 47 21.42 -10.83 7.56
N ALA A 48 21.41 -9.50 7.38
CA ALA A 48 21.99 -8.86 6.21
C ALA A 48 23.49 -9.18 6.10
N GLN A 49 24.26 -9.05 7.19
CA GLN A 49 25.68 -9.37 7.22
C GLN A 49 25.98 -10.82 6.81
N LYS A 50 25.17 -11.79 7.26
CA LYS A 50 25.32 -13.21 6.86
C LYS A 50 25.04 -13.44 5.37
N ASN A 51 24.32 -12.54 4.72
CA ASN A 51 24.00 -12.59 3.29
C ASN A 51 24.80 -11.54 2.48
N ASN A 52 25.94 -11.07 2.99
CA ASN A 52 26.79 -10.04 2.37
C ASN A 52 26.04 -8.71 2.08
N GLY A 53 24.91 -8.51 2.73
CA GLY A 53 24.09 -7.31 2.61
C GLY A 53 24.32 -6.33 3.74
N ARG A 54 23.50 -5.31 3.79
CA ARG A 54 23.54 -4.24 4.79
C ARG A 54 22.14 -3.74 5.13
N ILE A 55 22.04 -2.96 6.19
CA ILE A 55 20.81 -2.27 6.55
C ILE A 55 21.01 -0.75 6.56
N ILE A 56 19.91 -0.02 6.43
CA ILE A 56 19.78 1.39 6.78
C ILE A 56 18.66 1.53 7.82
N ALA A 57 18.90 2.28 8.87
CA ALA A 57 17.89 2.63 9.84
C ALA A 57 17.20 3.94 9.41
N LEU A 58 15.88 3.96 9.37
CA LEU A 58 15.09 5.15 9.07
C LEU A 58 14.26 5.51 10.30
N VAL A 59 14.60 6.62 10.93
CA VAL A 59 13.93 7.15 12.12
C VAL A 59 13.03 8.29 11.71
N VAL A 60 11.72 8.19 11.99
CA VAL A 60 10.78 9.28 11.66
C VAL A 60 10.52 10.11 12.92
N ASN A 61 10.98 11.35 12.88
CA ASN A 61 10.58 12.37 13.83
C ASN A 61 9.21 12.94 13.42
N HIS A 62 8.17 12.57 14.18
CA HIS A 62 6.80 13.03 13.92
C HIS A 62 6.56 14.49 14.28
N ASN A 63 7.46 15.10 15.05
CA ASN A 63 7.35 16.48 15.55
C ASN A 63 6.02 16.78 16.27
N LEU A 64 5.43 15.77 16.91
CA LEU A 64 4.17 15.84 17.66
C LEU A 64 4.37 16.04 19.17
N ARG A 65 5.59 15.77 19.69
CA ARG A 65 5.93 15.84 21.10
C ARG A 65 7.27 16.57 21.27
N PRO A 66 7.46 17.33 22.36
CA PRO A 66 8.73 18.05 22.59
C PRO A 66 9.98 17.13 22.57
N ASN A 67 9.84 15.90 23.06
CA ASN A 67 10.95 14.94 23.15
C ASN A 67 11.19 14.12 21.88
N ALA A 68 10.36 14.25 20.84
CA ALA A 68 10.43 13.40 19.65
C ALA A 68 11.79 13.51 18.91
N LEU A 69 12.35 14.71 18.81
CA LEU A 69 13.66 14.93 18.21
C LEU A 69 14.77 14.31 19.06
N TYR A 70 14.74 14.51 20.38
CA TYR A 70 15.73 13.92 21.30
C TYR A 70 15.74 12.38 21.22
N GLU A 71 14.57 11.75 21.20
CA GLU A 71 14.44 10.30 21.05
C GLU A 71 15.02 9.82 19.71
N ALA A 72 14.76 10.57 18.62
CA ALA A 72 15.29 10.26 17.29
C ALA A 72 16.83 10.38 17.25
N GLU A 73 17.40 11.44 17.85
CA GLU A 73 18.85 11.65 17.92
C GLU A 73 19.53 10.57 18.77
N LYS A 74 18.95 10.20 19.91
CA LYS A 74 19.49 9.11 20.75
C LYS A 74 19.44 7.77 20.02
N THR A 75 18.38 7.51 19.28
CA THR A 75 18.27 6.31 18.45
C THR A 75 19.33 6.30 17.34
N ALA A 76 19.58 7.43 16.70
CA ALA A 76 20.64 7.57 15.70
C ALA A 76 22.04 7.41 16.31
N GLN A 77 22.29 7.92 17.53
CA GLN A 77 23.54 7.68 18.26
C GLN A 77 23.77 6.19 18.53
N TRP A 78 22.72 5.48 18.97
CA TRP A 78 22.80 4.03 19.13
C TRP A 78 23.13 3.32 17.81
N CYS A 79 22.53 3.74 16.70
CA CYS A 79 22.87 3.20 15.37
C CYS A 79 24.34 3.40 15.04
N ALA A 80 24.87 4.61 15.25
CA ALA A 80 26.29 4.91 15.00
C ALA A 80 27.24 4.05 15.84
N GLN A 81 26.93 3.84 17.13
CA GLN A 81 27.68 2.95 18.02
C GLN A 81 27.68 1.49 17.59
N ASN A 82 26.70 1.10 16.75
CA ASN A 82 26.54 -0.25 16.22
C ASN A 82 26.85 -0.36 14.72
N ASP A 83 27.60 0.57 14.14
CA ASP A 83 27.95 0.59 12.71
C ASP A 83 26.73 0.43 11.78
N ILE A 84 25.65 1.13 12.10
CA ILE A 84 24.41 1.17 11.31
C ILE A 84 24.24 2.58 10.77
N PHE A 85 24.17 2.72 9.45
CA PHE A 85 23.78 4.00 8.85
C PHE A 85 22.35 4.35 9.22
N CYS A 86 22.14 5.56 9.72
CA CYS A 86 20.84 6.04 10.19
C CYS A 86 20.50 7.39 9.56
N GLU A 87 19.28 7.52 9.05
CA GLU A 87 18.71 8.76 8.56
C GLU A 87 17.49 9.15 9.40
N ILE A 88 17.47 10.40 9.89
CA ILE A 88 16.30 10.97 10.58
C ILE A 88 15.45 11.72 9.55
N LEU A 89 14.20 11.33 9.45
CA LEU A 89 13.19 11.89 8.56
C LEU A 89 12.22 12.74 9.39
N THR A 90 12.13 14.02 9.16
CA THR A 90 11.27 14.92 9.96
C THR A 90 9.98 15.25 9.20
N ILE A 91 8.85 15.24 9.92
CA ILE A 91 7.58 15.79 9.44
C ILE A 91 7.58 17.28 9.77
N ASP A 92 7.78 18.12 8.77
CA ASP A 92 7.87 19.59 8.95
C ASP A 92 6.54 20.21 9.38
N ASN A 93 5.42 19.69 8.83
CA ASN A 93 4.07 20.16 9.12
C ASN A 93 3.23 19.02 9.69
N PRO A 94 3.24 18.78 11.00
CA PRO A 94 2.45 17.72 11.60
C PRO A 94 0.95 17.98 11.43
N PRO A 95 0.12 16.91 11.27
CA PRO A 95 -1.30 17.06 11.02
C PRO A 95 -2.03 17.59 12.25
N GLU A 96 -2.95 18.55 12.03
CA GLU A 96 -3.80 19.11 13.09
C GLU A 96 -5.10 18.34 13.32
N THR A 97 -5.54 17.58 12.31
CA THR A 97 -6.78 16.78 12.36
C THR A 97 -6.51 15.32 12.04
N ARG A 98 -7.32 14.42 12.61
CA ARG A 98 -7.13 12.96 12.46
C ARG A 98 -5.66 12.57 12.65
N ILE A 99 -5.08 13.08 13.72
CA ILE A 99 -3.62 13.12 13.94
C ILE A 99 -2.99 11.74 13.72
N GLU A 100 -3.55 10.68 14.29
CA GLU A 100 -2.98 9.32 14.17
C GLU A 100 -3.01 8.79 12.72
N GLU A 101 -4.13 8.91 12.01
CA GLU A 101 -4.28 8.42 10.63
C GLU A 101 -3.37 9.19 9.67
N ASN A 102 -3.36 10.52 9.79
CA ASN A 102 -2.56 11.39 8.92
C ASN A 102 -1.07 11.27 9.24
N ALA A 103 -0.67 11.24 10.51
CA ALA A 103 0.72 11.03 10.92
C ALA A 103 1.24 9.66 10.45
N ARG A 104 0.41 8.61 10.55
CA ARG A 104 0.74 7.29 10.01
C ARG A 104 0.94 7.33 8.49
N LYS A 105 0.09 8.04 7.76
CA LYS A 105 0.22 8.20 6.31
C LYS A 105 1.52 8.92 5.95
N MET A 106 1.77 10.08 6.55
CA MET A 106 2.98 10.87 6.32
C MET A 106 4.26 10.09 6.68
N ARG A 107 4.23 9.31 7.77
CA ARG A 107 5.33 8.42 8.15
C ARG A 107 5.68 7.45 7.04
N TYR A 108 4.68 6.77 6.47
CA TYR A 108 4.93 5.82 5.39
C TYR A 108 5.38 6.49 4.11
N GLU A 109 4.86 7.68 3.78
CA GLU A 109 5.32 8.47 2.64
C GLU A 109 6.81 8.79 2.76
N LEU A 110 7.26 9.32 3.89
CA LEU A 110 8.68 9.60 4.15
C LEU A 110 9.56 8.35 4.09
N LEU A 111 9.11 7.24 4.70
CA LEU A 111 9.85 5.98 4.68
C LEU A 111 10.00 5.42 3.25
N PHE A 112 8.94 5.48 2.44
CA PHE A 112 8.98 5.01 1.06
C PHE A 112 9.81 5.91 0.16
N ASP A 113 9.77 7.23 0.37
CA ASP A 113 10.63 8.17 -0.36
C ASP A 113 12.11 7.97 0.01
N ALA A 114 12.42 7.71 1.28
CA ALA A 114 13.77 7.35 1.70
C ALA A 114 14.23 6.03 1.06
N CYS A 115 13.38 4.99 1.04
CA CYS A 115 13.67 3.74 0.36
C CYS A 115 14.01 3.97 -1.13
N LYS A 116 13.26 4.84 -1.81
CA LYS A 116 13.50 5.19 -3.21
C LYS A 116 14.85 5.92 -3.40
N ARG A 117 15.15 6.92 -2.54
CA ARG A 117 16.43 7.65 -2.59
C ARG A 117 17.64 6.75 -2.38
N HIS A 118 17.53 5.76 -1.48
CA HIS A 118 18.59 4.80 -1.19
C HIS A 118 18.59 3.57 -2.12
N ASN A 119 17.70 3.52 -3.10
CA ASN A 119 17.50 2.35 -3.98
C ASN A 119 17.28 1.05 -3.18
N CYS A 120 16.52 1.13 -2.10
CA CYS A 120 16.23 0.04 -1.18
C CYS A 120 14.85 -0.54 -1.44
N LEU A 121 14.77 -1.80 -1.85
CA LEU A 121 13.50 -2.45 -2.22
C LEU A 121 12.70 -2.96 -1.02
N TYR A 122 13.31 -3.10 0.16
CA TYR A 122 12.68 -3.77 1.31
C TYR A 122 12.66 -2.87 2.53
N LEU A 123 11.44 -2.48 2.95
CA LEU A 123 11.21 -1.78 4.20
C LEU A 123 10.73 -2.76 5.27
N LEU A 124 11.49 -2.92 6.34
CA LEU A 124 11.14 -3.77 7.48
C LEU A 124 10.46 -2.94 8.57
N THR A 125 9.38 -3.47 9.18
CA THR A 125 8.69 -2.85 10.31
C THR A 125 8.51 -3.81 11.47
N GLY A 126 8.54 -3.29 12.71
CA GLY A 126 8.53 -4.04 13.97
C GLY A 126 7.16 -4.57 14.40
N HIS A 127 6.19 -4.73 13.48
CA HIS A 127 4.90 -5.32 13.83
C HIS A 127 5.06 -6.78 14.25
N HIS A 128 4.49 -7.15 15.40
CA HIS A 128 4.65 -8.45 16.04
C HIS A 128 3.31 -9.21 16.20
N ALA A 129 3.35 -10.38 16.82
CA ALA A 129 2.19 -11.28 16.96
C ALA A 129 1.00 -10.63 17.66
N GLN A 130 1.25 -9.86 18.71
CA GLN A 130 0.17 -9.18 19.44
C GLN A 130 -0.50 -8.09 18.58
N ASP A 131 0.25 -7.33 17.76
CA ASP A 131 -0.33 -6.35 16.82
C ASP A 131 -1.26 -7.01 15.80
N LEU A 132 -0.89 -8.21 15.34
CA LEU A 132 -1.71 -8.99 14.43
C LEU A 132 -3.00 -9.45 15.12
N ALA A 133 -2.89 -9.96 16.35
CA ALA A 133 -4.03 -10.40 17.16
C ALA A 133 -4.99 -9.23 17.46
N GLU A 134 -4.47 -8.08 17.91
CA GLU A 134 -5.25 -6.86 18.12
C GLU A 134 -6.05 -6.49 16.88
N THR A 135 -5.40 -6.50 15.70
CA THR A 135 -6.06 -6.20 14.43
C THR A 135 -7.19 -7.19 14.10
N VAL A 136 -7.00 -8.47 14.37
CA VAL A 136 -8.03 -9.51 14.15
C VAL A 136 -9.20 -9.33 15.09
N LEU A 137 -8.94 -9.14 16.38
CA LEU A 137 -10.00 -8.98 17.41
C LEU A 137 -10.84 -7.71 17.18
N MET A 138 -10.21 -6.57 16.87
CA MET A 138 -10.93 -5.36 16.50
C MET A 138 -11.82 -5.60 15.26
N ARG A 139 -11.31 -6.29 14.23
CA ARG A 139 -12.08 -6.61 13.03
C ARG A 139 -13.21 -7.61 13.29
N GLN A 140 -13.05 -8.55 14.24
CA GLN A 140 -14.13 -9.42 14.69
C GLN A 140 -15.24 -8.62 15.40
N HIS A 141 -14.85 -7.70 16.27
CA HIS A 141 -15.78 -6.80 16.95
C HIS A 141 -16.61 -5.98 15.95
N HIS A 142 -15.96 -5.49 14.90
CA HIS A 142 -16.61 -4.78 13.78
C HIS A 142 -17.27 -5.72 12.74
N LYS A 143 -17.48 -7.00 13.04
CA LYS A 143 -18.15 -8.00 12.18
C LYS A 143 -17.55 -8.10 10.76
N SER A 144 -16.25 -7.95 10.66
CA SER A 144 -15.54 -8.09 9.36
C SER A 144 -15.66 -9.51 8.83
N LYS A 145 -15.81 -9.63 7.50
CA LYS A 145 -15.82 -10.94 6.82
C LYS A 145 -14.43 -11.58 6.79
N THR A 146 -14.35 -12.84 6.35
CA THR A 146 -13.14 -13.68 6.31
C THR A 146 -11.89 -12.95 5.79
N ALA A 147 -12.00 -12.20 4.70
CA ALA A 147 -10.86 -11.45 4.16
C ALA A 147 -10.31 -10.39 5.14
N GLY A 148 -11.18 -9.77 5.94
CA GLY A 148 -10.78 -8.85 7.01
C GLY A 148 -10.05 -9.56 8.14
N LEU A 149 -10.47 -10.77 8.50
CA LEU A 149 -9.92 -11.55 9.61
C LEU A 149 -8.52 -12.11 9.34
N SER A 150 -7.98 -12.01 8.12
CA SER A 150 -6.58 -12.33 7.84
C SER A 150 -5.58 -11.34 8.48
N GLY A 151 -6.06 -10.33 9.19
CA GLY A 151 -5.21 -9.31 9.80
C GLY A 151 -4.51 -8.42 8.76
N PHE A 152 -3.35 -7.88 9.13
CA PHE A 152 -2.50 -7.15 8.20
C PHE A 152 -1.65 -8.09 7.33
N SER A 153 -1.21 -7.61 6.17
CA SER A 153 -0.28 -8.35 5.31
C SER A 153 1.11 -8.41 5.94
N VAL A 154 1.75 -9.58 5.94
CA VAL A 154 3.15 -9.69 6.38
C VAL A 154 4.13 -9.25 5.29
N CYS A 155 3.69 -9.26 4.03
CA CYS A 155 4.40 -8.73 2.87
C CYS A 155 3.41 -7.91 2.04
N GLU A 156 3.74 -6.66 1.75
CA GLU A 156 2.87 -5.72 1.03
C GLU A 156 3.71 -4.91 0.04
N SER A 157 3.32 -4.87 -1.24
CA SER A 157 4.01 -4.03 -2.22
C SER A 157 3.62 -2.57 -2.07
N PHE A 158 4.55 -1.69 -2.30
CA PHE A 158 4.34 -0.27 -2.51
C PHE A 158 4.94 0.15 -3.87
N GLU A 159 4.86 1.41 -4.22
CA GLU A 159 5.23 1.88 -5.57
C GLU A 159 6.66 1.48 -5.99
N PHE A 160 7.61 1.48 -5.05
CA PHE A 160 9.02 1.22 -5.33
C PHE A 160 9.52 -0.15 -4.84
N GLY A 161 8.88 -0.79 -3.88
CA GLY A 161 9.38 -2.02 -3.26
C GLY A 161 8.37 -2.73 -2.38
N TRP A 162 8.85 -3.32 -1.28
CA TRP A 162 8.11 -4.22 -0.42
C TRP A 162 8.19 -3.81 1.05
N LEU A 163 7.04 -3.73 1.71
CA LEU A 163 6.95 -3.61 3.16
C LEU A 163 6.86 -5.00 3.76
N LEU A 164 7.82 -5.37 4.59
CA LEU A 164 7.92 -6.67 5.22
C LEU A 164 7.75 -6.55 6.75
N ARG A 165 7.05 -7.53 7.35
CA ARG A 165 6.78 -7.60 8.79
C ARG A 165 7.31 -8.93 9.35
N PRO A 166 8.63 -9.11 9.44
CA PRO A 166 9.23 -10.39 9.78
C PRO A 166 9.01 -10.81 11.24
N LEU A 167 8.59 -9.87 12.11
CA LEU A 167 8.29 -10.15 13.52
C LEU A 167 6.84 -10.59 13.79
N SER A 168 6.00 -10.77 12.76
CA SER A 168 4.56 -11.07 12.94
C SER A 168 4.26 -12.35 13.73
N GLY A 169 5.22 -13.25 13.88
CA GLY A 169 5.12 -14.46 14.72
C GLY A 169 5.88 -14.38 16.05
N PHE A 170 6.46 -13.23 16.41
CA PHE A 170 7.20 -13.03 17.65
C PHE A 170 6.33 -12.33 18.68
N TYR A 171 6.54 -12.67 19.96
CA TYR A 171 5.84 -12.01 21.06
C TYR A 171 6.69 -10.88 21.64
N PRO A 172 6.06 -9.78 22.14
CA PRO A 172 6.80 -8.62 22.68
C PRO A 172 7.79 -8.99 23.78
N GLU A 173 7.43 -9.93 24.65
CA GLU A 173 8.30 -10.39 25.74
C GLU A 173 9.56 -11.10 25.22
N GLU A 174 9.47 -11.82 24.11
CA GLU A 174 10.65 -12.43 23.47
C GLU A 174 11.63 -11.37 22.95
N LEU A 175 11.08 -10.31 22.31
CA LEU A 175 11.85 -9.21 21.76
C LEU A 175 12.53 -8.38 22.86
N ARG A 176 11.82 -8.12 23.97
CA ARG A 176 12.40 -7.47 25.16
C ARG A 176 13.48 -8.33 25.83
N ALA A 177 13.27 -9.65 25.92
CA ALA A 177 14.29 -10.55 26.45
C ALA A 177 15.55 -10.56 25.57
N PHE A 178 15.37 -10.55 24.24
CA PHE A 178 16.47 -10.43 23.29
C PHE A 178 17.25 -9.12 23.49
N ASN A 179 16.55 -7.98 23.56
CA ASN A 179 17.19 -6.68 23.78
C ASN A 179 18.01 -6.66 25.07
N LYS A 180 17.45 -7.18 26.19
CA LYS A 180 18.16 -7.28 27.48
C LYS A 180 19.42 -8.13 27.35
N GLU A 181 19.36 -9.31 26.68
CA GLU A 181 20.51 -10.19 26.47
C GLU A 181 21.60 -9.53 25.59
N GLN A 182 21.19 -8.60 24.69
CA GLN A 182 22.10 -7.84 23.83
C GLN A 182 22.55 -6.50 24.41
N GLY A 183 22.12 -6.14 25.64
CA GLY A 183 22.42 -4.85 26.25
C GLY A 183 21.83 -3.64 25.53
N ILE A 184 20.74 -3.84 24.77
CA ILE A 184 20.06 -2.77 24.05
C ILE A 184 19.11 -2.04 24.99
N THR A 185 19.22 -0.71 25.04
CA THR A 185 18.25 0.18 25.67
C THR A 185 17.22 0.64 24.65
N TRP A 186 16.02 0.96 25.12
CA TRP A 186 14.92 1.44 24.27
C TRP A 186 14.07 2.46 25.02
N PHE A 187 13.26 3.21 24.31
CA PHE A 187 12.26 4.11 24.87
C PHE A 187 10.94 3.38 25.07
N GLU A 188 10.31 3.57 26.22
CA GLU A 188 8.92 3.14 26.42
C GLU A 188 8.00 4.25 25.91
N ASP A 189 7.07 3.88 25.02
CA ASP A 189 6.13 4.83 24.44
C ASP A 189 4.95 5.07 25.40
N GLU A 190 4.90 6.26 25.98
CA GLU A 190 3.84 6.68 26.90
C GLU A 190 2.43 6.66 26.25
N THR A 191 2.34 6.81 24.93
CA THR A 191 1.05 6.77 24.21
C THR A 191 0.42 5.38 24.20
N ASN A 192 1.18 4.32 24.47
CA ASN A 192 0.64 2.96 24.65
C ASN A 192 -0.26 2.80 25.88
N THR A 193 -0.25 3.78 26.78
CA THR A 193 -1.07 3.78 28.00
C THR A 193 -2.39 4.56 27.86
N ASP A 194 -2.58 5.29 26.78
CA ASP A 194 -3.77 6.12 26.55
C ASP A 194 -4.99 5.26 26.18
N GLU A 195 -5.87 5.06 27.17
CA GLU A 195 -7.10 4.25 27.04
C GLU A 195 -8.21 4.89 26.20
N THR A 196 -8.03 6.09 25.69
CA THR A 196 -8.99 6.69 24.74
C THR A 196 -9.06 5.86 23.46
N PHE A 197 -7.96 5.19 23.09
CA PHE A 197 -7.88 4.35 21.90
C PHE A 197 -8.33 2.90 22.17
N GLU A 198 -9.19 2.36 21.29
CA GLU A 198 -9.68 0.98 21.35
C GLU A 198 -8.52 -0.03 21.42
N ARG A 199 -7.46 0.21 20.64
CA ARG A 199 -6.29 -0.66 20.57
C ARG A 199 -5.51 -0.69 21.90
N ALA A 200 -5.33 0.45 22.56
CA ALA A 200 -4.65 0.51 23.86
C ALA A 200 -5.44 -0.21 24.96
N ARG A 201 -6.79 -0.05 24.97
CA ARG A 201 -7.68 -0.80 25.87
C ARG A 201 -7.58 -2.30 25.66
N LEU A 202 -7.56 -2.75 24.40
CA LEU A 202 -7.44 -4.17 24.06
C LEU A 202 -6.07 -4.72 24.50
N ARG A 203 -4.99 -3.98 24.23
CA ARG A 203 -3.61 -4.37 24.56
C ARG A 203 -3.41 -4.68 26.04
N LYS A 204 -4.05 -3.94 26.94
CA LYS A 204 -3.97 -4.16 28.39
C LYS A 204 -4.72 -5.41 28.87
N LYS A 205 -5.75 -5.86 28.12
CA LYS A 205 -6.65 -6.93 28.55
C LYS A 205 -6.39 -8.27 27.85
N ILE A 206 -5.73 -8.24 26.69
CA ILE A 206 -5.54 -9.43 25.86
C ILE A 206 -4.65 -10.45 26.55
N THR A 207 -5.13 -11.67 26.65
CA THR A 207 -4.40 -12.80 27.20
C THR A 207 -3.60 -13.53 26.13
N ARG A 208 -2.60 -14.30 26.54
CA ARG A 208 -1.81 -15.15 25.64
C ARG A 208 -2.68 -16.09 24.80
N LYS A 209 -3.69 -16.70 25.43
CA LYS A 209 -4.63 -17.61 24.77
C LYS A 209 -5.45 -16.90 23.69
N GLU A 210 -5.88 -15.68 23.94
CA GLU A 210 -6.61 -14.87 22.96
C GLU A 210 -5.72 -14.48 21.79
N ILE A 211 -4.45 -14.15 22.01
CA ILE A 211 -3.48 -13.92 20.95
C ILE A 211 -3.35 -15.17 20.08
N GLU A 212 -3.12 -16.34 20.67
CA GLU A 212 -2.98 -17.60 19.93
C GLU A 212 -4.23 -17.95 19.11
N ASN A 213 -5.41 -17.77 19.68
CA ASN A 213 -6.68 -17.94 18.96
C ASN A 213 -6.81 -16.98 17.79
N ALA A 214 -6.52 -15.70 17.99
CA ALA A 214 -6.57 -14.69 16.94
C ALA A 214 -5.58 -14.98 15.80
N LEU A 215 -4.36 -15.43 16.13
CA LEU A 215 -3.36 -15.85 15.15
C LEU A 215 -3.83 -17.10 14.36
N SER A 216 -4.49 -18.05 15.01
CA SER A 216 -5.09 -19.21 14.33
C SER A 216 -6.18 -18.78 13.33
N ILE A 217 -7.07 -17.85 13.75
CA ILE A 217 -8.11 -17.29 12.88
C ILE A 217 -7.46 -16.53 11.70
N ALA A 218 -6.44 -15.70 11.98
CA ALA A 218 -5.70 -14.99 10.95
C ALA A 218 -5.12 -15.95 9.92
N GLY A 219 -4.48 -17.03 10.36
CA GLY A 219 -3.88 -18.04 9.53
C GLY A 219 -4.88 -18.73 8.58
N LYS A 220 -5.98 -19.22 9.12
CA LYS A 220 -7.05 -19.83 8.32
C LYS A 220 -7.64 -18.86 7.31
N SER A 221 -7.91 -17.63 7.76
CA SER A 221 -8.48 -16.57 6.89
C SER A 221 -7.50 -16.14 5.81
N ALA A 222 -6.19 -16.12 6.10
CA ALA A 222 -5.15 -15.77 5.12
C ALA A 222 -5.05 -16.82 4.00
N VAL A 223 -5.12 -18.12 4.30
CA VAL A 223 -5.13 -19.17 3.29
C VAL A 223 -6.29 -19.00 2.33
N LEU A 224 -7.51 -18.83 2.87
CA LEU A 224 -8.71 -18.59 2.05
C LEU A 224 -8.59 -17.32 1.21
N ARG A 225 -7.99 -16.29 1.79
CA ARG A 225 -7.79 -15.01 1.09
C ARG A 225 -6.80 -15.15 -0.07
N ILE A 226 -5.67 -15.82 0.13
CA ILE A 226 -4.68 -16.09 -0.92
C ILE A 226 -5.33 -16.83 -2.08
N GLN A 227 -6.12 -17.88 -1.77
CA GLN A 227 -6.83 -18.62 -2.80
C GLN A 227 -7.82 -17.74 -3.56
N ASN A 228 -8.65 -16.95 -2.87
CA ASN A 228 -9.61 -16.05 -3.50
C ASN A 228 -8.93 -14.96 -4.33
N GLU A 229 -7.81 -14.41 -3.87
CA GLU A 229 -7.05 -13.40 -4.63
C GLU A 229 -6.42 -14.01 -5.89
N LYS A 230 -5.93 -15.25 -5.82
CA LYS A 230 -5.45 -15.98 -7.01
C LYS A 230 -6.56 -16.25 -8.02
N GLU A 231 -7.69 -16.78 -7.57
CA GLU A 231 -8.85 -17.01 -8.43
C GLU A 231 -9.34 -15.71 -9.07
N THR A 232 -9.35 -14.62 -8.30
CA THR A 232 -9.71 -13.28 -8.80
C THR A 232 -8.72 -12.79 -9.86
N ALA A 233 -7.43 -12.92 -9.62
CA ALA A 233 -6.39 -12.52 -10.58
C ALA A 233 -6.50 -13.33 -11.89
N ASP A 234 -6.66 -14.65 -11.78
CA ASP A 234 -6.85 -15.55 -12.94
C ASP A 234 -8.12 -15.19 -13.73
N PHE A 235 -9.20 -14.86 -13.02
CA PHE A 235 -10.46 -14.44 -13.66
C PHE A 235 -10.29 -13.12 -14.40
N LEU A 236 -9.66 -12.12 -13.77
CA LEU A 236 -9.38 -10.82 -14.37
C LEU A 236 -8.49 -10.95 -15.61
N ALA A 237 -7.40 -11.70 -15.52
CA ALA A 237 -6.47 -11.90 -16.64
C ALA A 237 -7.15 -12.52 -17.87
N LYS A 238 -8.14 -13.40 -17.67
CA LYS A 238 -8.85 -14.09 -18.76
C LYS A 238 -10.02 -13.30 -19.34
N ASN A 239 -10.60 -12.38 -18.59
CA ASN A 239 -11.91 -11.82 -18.93
C ASN A 239 -11.94 -10.30 -19.06
N VAL A 240 -10.88 -9.60 -18.65
CA VAL A 240 -10.85 -8.15 -18.55
C VAL A 240 -9.70 -7.58 -19.38
N LEU A 241 -9.98 -6.54 -20.15
CA LEU A 241 -8.98 -5.77 -20.89
C LEU A 241 -8.73 -4.45 -20.17
N PHE A 242 -7.47 -4.19 -19.83
CA PHE A 242 -7.00 -2.91 -19.30
C PHE A 242 -6.44 -2.09 -20.46
N ASP A 243 -7.02 -0.91 -20.66
CA ASP A 243 -6.56 0.05 -21.65
C ASP A 243 -5.50 1.00 -21.05
N ALA A 244 -4.56 1.48 -21.87
CA ALA A 244 -3.53 2.42 -21.44
C ALA A 244 -4.09 3.75 -20.86
N SER A 245 -5.34 4.08 -21.15
CA SER A 245 -6.06 5.22 -20.57
C SER A 245 -6.54 5.01 -19.13
N GLY A 246 -6.33 3.81 -18.56
CA GLY A 246 -6.88 3.42 -17.26
C GLY A 246 -8.34 2.98 -17.31
N VAL A 247 -8.94 2.93 -18.50
CA VAL A 247 -10.30 2.40 -18.73
C VAL A 247 -10.24 0.89 -18.81
N VAL A 248 -11.23 0.23 -18.27
CA VAL A 248 -11.31 -1.23 -18.24
C VAL A 248 -12.52 -1.69 -19.03
N PHE A 249 -12.35 -2.75 -19.84
CA PHE A 249 -13.37 -3.33 -20.69
C PHE A 249 -13.56 -4.81 -20.40
N PHE A 250 -14.82 -5.29 -20.45
CA PHE A 250 -15.14 -6.71 -20.36
C PHE A 250 -16.48 -7.04 -21.04
N LYS A 251 -16.72 -8.31 -21.31
CA LYS A 251 -17.97 -8.79 -21.90
C LYS A 251 -19.05 -8.98 -20.84
N LYS A 252 -20.29 -8.50 -21.06
CA LYS A 252 -21.42 -8.68 -20.15
C LYS A 252 -21.64 -10.14 -19.77
N ARG A 253 -21.39 -11.07 -20.68
CA ARG A 253 -21.53 -12.52 -20.45
C ARG A 253 -20.72 -13.07 -19.27
N ILE A 254 -19.65 -12.40 -18.82
CA ILE A 254 -18.86 -12.87 -17.68
C ILE A 254 -19.64 -12.75 -16.36
N LEU A 255 -20.62 -11.84 -16.28
CA LEU A 255 -21.49 -11.68 -15.11
C LEU A 255 -22.34 -12.94 -14.83
N PHE A 256 -22.51 -13.81 -15.84
CA PHE A 256 -23.27 -15.05 -15.75
C PHE A 256 -22.36 -16.28 -15.55
N LYS A 257 -21.04 -16.10 -15.49
CA LYS A 257 -20.07 -17.18 -15.26
C LYS A 257 -19.74 -17.41 -13.79
N THR A 258 -20.05 -16.44 -12.93
CA THR A 258 -19.73 -16.49 -11.50
C THR A 258 -20.70 -15.59 -10.74
N ASP A 259 -21.01 -15.98 -9.52
CA ASP A 259 -21.76 -15.14 -8.57
C ASP A 259 -20.81 -14.43 -7.58
N LYS A 260 -19.49 -14.68 -7.67
CA LYS A 260 -18.50 -13.96 -6.88
C LYS A 260 -18.37 -12.53 -7.41
N THR A 261 -18.43 -11.55 -6.52
CA THR A 261 -18.33 -10.12 -6.85
C THR A 261 -16.96 -9.51 -6.49
N ASP A 262 -16.05 -10.29 -5.90
CA ASP A 262 -14.73 -9.81 -5.46
C ASP A 262 -13.92 -9.18 -6.60
N TRP A 263 -13.92 -9.81 -7.78
CA TRP A 263 -13.22 -9.29 -8.96
C TRP A 263 -13.70 -7.90 -9.36
N LEU A 264 -15.02 -7.65 -9.28
CA LEU A 264 -15.61 -6.34 -9.57
C LEU A 264 -15.17 -5.31 -8.52
N GLY A 265 -15.17 -5.68 -7.23
CA GLY A 265 -14.66 -4.84 -6.15
C GLY A 265 -13.20 -4.44 -6.36
N HIS A 266 -12.35 -5.38 -6.77
CA HIS A 266 -10.95 -5.11 -7.07
C HIS A 266 -10.78 -4.17 -8.27
N LEU A 267 -11.57 -4.34 -9.34
CA LEU A 267 -11.57 -3.42 -10.49
C LEU A 267 -12.00 -2.02 -10.10
N LEU A 268 -13.08 -1.88 -9.34
CA LEU A 268 -13.56 -0.56 -8.89
C LEU A 268 -12.54 0.13 -7.99
N ARG A 269 -11.92 -0.60 -7.07
CA ARG A 269 -10.85 -0.05 -6.24
C ARG A 269 -9.65 0.40 -7.07
N PHE A 270 -9.25 -0.40 -8.07
CA PHE A 270 -8.14 -0.09 -8.97
C PHE A 270 -8.45 1.15 -9.82
N VAL A 271 -9.55 1.16 -10.56
CA VAL A 271 -9.94 2.27 -11.44
C VAL A 271 -10.24 3.54 -10.65
N GLY A 272 -10.97 3.42 -9.53
CA GLY A 272 -11.32 4.55 -8.66
C GLY A 272 -10.21 5.00 -7.73
N GLN A 273 -9.05 4.30 -7.70
CA GLN A 273 -7.90 4.62 -6.83
C GLN A 273 -8.29 4.79 -5.36
N LYS A 274 -9.29 4.02 -4.89
CA LYS A 274 -9.78 4.10 -3.50
C LYS A 274 -8.94 3.22 -2.58
N PRO A 275 -8.79 3.58 -1.28
CA PRO A 275 -8.03 2.80 -0.30
C PRO A 275 -8.69 1.45 -0.01
N TYR A 276 -10.01 1.38 -0.05
CA TYR A 276 -10.80 0.22 0.34
C TYR A 276 -11.70 -0.25 -0.81
N LEU A 277 -12.09 -1.53 -0.76
CA LEU A 277 -13.14 -2.09 -1.62
C LEU A 277 -14.49 -1.47 -1.22
N PRO A 278 -15.43 -1.32 -2.16
CA PRO A 278 -16.82 -1.04 -1.83
C PRO A 278 -17.41 -2.12 -0.91
N SER A 279 -18.47 -1.80 -0.17
CA SER A 279 -19.14 -2.78 0.68
C SER A 279 -19.70 -3.95 -0.16
N SER A 280 -19.76 -5.15 0.44
CA SER A 280 -20.30 -6.32 -0.26
C SER A 280 -21.73 -6.11 -0.73
N ASP A 281 -22.54 -5.40 0.05
CA ASP A 281 -23.94 -5.16 -0.31
C ASP A 281 -24.04 -4.23 -1.51
N SER A 282 -23.24 -3.16 -1.56
CA SER A 282 -23.15 -2.28 -2.72
C SER A 282 -22.62 -2.99 -3.96
N LEU A 283 -21.64 -3.89 -3.80
CA LEU A 283 -21.11 -4.69 -4.91
C LEU A 283 -22.16 -5.66 -5.46
N ASN A 284 -22.86 -6.37 -4.59
CA ASN A 284 -23.90 -7.31 -5.00
C ASN A 284 -25.06 -6.58 -5.68
N ALA A 285 -25.52 -5.47 -5.13
CA ALA A 285 -26.58 -4.66 -5.75
C ALA A 285 -26.18 -4.14 -7.15
N LEU A 286 -24.93 -3.66 -7.30
CA LEU A 286 -24.40 -3.24 -8.60
C LEU A 286 -24.31 -4.43 -9.57
N PHE A 287 -23.83 -5.57 -9.10
CA PHE A 287 -23.62 -6.77 -9.91
C PHE A 287 -24.95 -7.28 -10.48
N GLU A 288 -26.01 -7.38 -9.66
CA GLU A 288 -27.34 -7.76 -10.14
C GLU A 288 -27.90 -6.74 -11.12
N LYS A 289 -27.78 -5.45 -10.82
CA LYS A 289 -28.21 -4.39 -11.75
C LYS A 289 -27.50 -4.46 -13.10
N MET A 290 -26.23 -4.83 -13.14
CA MET A 290 -25.46 -4.99 -14.39
C MET A 290 -25.94 -6.18 -15.25
N ARG A 291 -26.56 -7.19 -14.63
CA ARG A 291 -27.16 -8.34 -15.30
C ARG A 291 -28.47 -7.99 -16.08
N GLU A 292 -29.17 -6.97 -15.62
CA GLU A 292 -30.42 -6.54 -16.28
C GLU A 292 -30.20 -6.10 -17.73
N GLU A 293 -31.13 -6.40 -18.61
CA GLU A 293 -31.08 -5.95 -20.02
C GLU A 293 -31.22 -4.44 -20.12
N THR A 294 -31.98 -3.84 -19.22
CA THR A 294 -32.25 -2.40 -19.13
C THR A 294 -31.10 -1.58 -18.54
N PHE A 295 -29.96 -2.20 -18.15
CA PHE A 295 -28.84 -1.51 -17.55
C PHE A 295 -28.27 -0.40 -18.44
N LYS A 296 -28.38 0.86 -18.00
CA LYS A 296 -27.90 2.04 -18.73
C LYS A 296 -26.60 2.61 -18.15
N GLY A 297 -26.21 2.19 -16.95
CA GLY A 297 -25.00 2.63 -16.25
C GLY A 297 -25.24 2.84 -14.77
N ALA A 298 -24.15 2.87 -14.01
CA ALA A 298 -24.15 3.11 -12.57
C ALA A 298 -22.79 3.66 -12.11
N SER A 299 -22.79 4.28 -10.93
CA SER A 299 -21.59 4.74 -10.24
C SER A 299 -21.36 3.99 -8.94
N LEU A 300 -20.12 3.58 -8.67
CA LEU A 300 -19.71 3.00 -7.40
C LEU A 300 -18.18 3.15 -7.22
N GLY A 301 -17.74 3.47 -6.02
CA GLY A 301 -16.31 3.51 -5.68
C GLY A 301 -15.49 4.55 -6.47
N GLY A 302 -16.10 5.66 -6.90
CA GLY A 302 -15.45 6.69 -7.72
C GLY A 302 -15.31 6.30 -9.19
N CYS A 303 -16.02 5.26 -9.62
CA CYS A 303 -16.04 4.77 -11.00
C CYS A 303 -17.43 4.88 -11.59
N PHE A 304 -17.47 5.08 -12.90
CA PHE A 304 -18.68 4.94 -13.72
C PHE A 304 -18.59 3.69 -14.57
N ILE A 305 -19.65 2.87 -14.54
CA ILE A 305 -19.79 1.64 -15.31
C ILE A 305 -20.91 1.84 -16.32
N SER A 306 -20.71 1.47 -17.59
CA SER A 306 -21.74 1.62 -18.61
C SER A 306 -21.63 0.56 -19.71
N PRO A 307 -22.75 0.20 -20.34
CA PRO A 307 -22.74 -0.69 -21.49
C PRO A 307 -22.18 -0.01 -22.75
N LEU A 308 -21.59 -0.83 -23.59
CA LEU A 308 -21.17 -0.52 -24.96
C LEU A 308 -21.86 -1.47 -25.96
N ALA A 309 -21.72 -1.17 -27.24
CA ALA A 309 -22.19 -2.05 -28.30
C ALA A 309 -21.58 -3.47 -28.18
N LYS A 310 -22.22 -4.45 -28.81
CA LYS A 310 -21.79 -5.85 -28.89
C LYS A 310 -21.62 -6.53 -27.50
N GLY A 311 -22.46 -6.16 -26.52
CA GLY A 311 -22.49 -6.77 -25.21
C GLY A 311 -21.20 -6.55 -24.39
N GLN A 312 -20.52 -5.44 -24.60
CA GLN A 312 -19.40 -4.99 -23.77
C GLN A 312 -19.86 -4.06 -22.65
N LEU A 313 -19.11 -4.04 -21.58
CA LEU A 313 -19.19 -3.07 -20.50
C LEU A 313 -17.82 -2.40 -20.34
N TYR A 314 -17.80 -1.15 -19.88
CA TYR A 314 -16.57 -0.48 -19.49
C TYR A 314 -16.71 0.14 -18.11
N ILE A 315 -15.56 0.29 -17.44
CA ILE A 315 -15.41 1.02 -16.18
C ILE A 315 -14.36 2.11 -16.40
N CYS A 316 -14.70 3.34 -16.02
CA CYS A 316 -13.75 4.45 -16.02
C CYS A 316 -13.87 5.25 -14.71
N PRO A 317 -12.86 6.03 -14.31
CA PRO A 317 -13.01 6.97 -13.20
C PRO A 317 -14.18 7.94 -13.45
N GLU A 318 -14.85 8.39 -12.40
CA GLU A 318 -15.73 9.55 -12.48
C GLU A 318 -14.89 10.84 -12.56
N ILE A 319 -15.41 11.85 -13.28
CA ILE A 319 -14.69 13.13 -13.42
C ILE A 319 -14.40 13.79 -12.07
N ASN A 320 -15.33 13.68 -11.12
CA ASN A 320 -15.17 14.21 -9.77
C ASN A 320 -14.21 13.39 -8.90
N ASN A 321 -13.72 12.25 -9.40
CA ASN A 321 -12.73 11.41 -8.74
C ASN A 321 -11.33 11.54 -9.39
N MET A 322 -11.19 12.38 -10.41
CA MET A 322 -9.89 12.70 -10.98
C MET A 322 -9.09 13.58 -10.00
N PRO A 323 -7.75 13.52 -10.05
CA PRO A 323 -6.93 14.44 -9.26
C PRO A 323 -7.30 15.91 -9.52
N GLU A 324 -7.19 16.71 -8.47
CA GLU A 324 -7.36 18.16 -8.59
C GLU A 324 -6.38 18.76 -9.60
N PRO A 325 -6.78 19.83 -10.30
CA PRO A 325 -5.89 20.56 -11.19
C PRO A 325 -4.61 20.99 -10.47
N LYS A 326 -3.45 20.78 -11.09
CA LYS A 326 -2.16 21.09 -10.52
C LYS A 326 -1.38 22.04 -11.43
N PHE A 327 -0.91 23.15 -10.88
CA PHE A 327 0.03 24.03 -11.59
C PHE A 327 1.43 23.42 -11.54
N ILE A 328 2.10 23.42 -12.66
CA ILE A 328 3.47 22.91 -12.86
C ILE A 328 4.35 24.09 -13.25
N SER A 329 5.49 24.22 -12.60
CA SER A 329 6.50 25.22 -12.91
C SER A 329 7.79 24.56 -13.33
N GLU A 330 8.19 24.75 -14.58
CA GLU A 330 9.46 24.32 -15.17
C GLU A 330 9.85 22.84 -14.87
N ALA A 331 8.91 21.90 -15.08
CA ALA A 331 9.16 20.50 -14.84
C ALA A 331 9.14 19.66 -16.14
N GLU A 332 10.07 18.74 -16.27
CA GLU A 332 10.12 17.73 -17.33
C GLU A 332 9.44 16.43 -16.91
N HIS A 333 9.43 16.09 -15.61
CA HIS A 333 8.79 14.92 -15.05
C HIS A 333 7.56 15.30 -14.22
N ILE A 334 6.40 14.81 -14.63
CA ILE A 334 5.12 15.23 -14.08
C ILE A 334 4.26 14.00 -13.77
N SER A 335 3.79 13.88 -12.54
CA SER A 335 2.85 12.83 -12.12
C SER A 335 1.43 13.39 -12.00
N PHE A 336 0.45 12.67 -12.57
CA PHE A 336 -0.96 13.00 -12.45
C PHE A 336 -1.82 11.74 -12.41
N GLY A 337 -2.44 11.47 -11.26
CA GLY A 337 -3.23 10.25 -11.04
C GLY A 337 -2.39 8.98 -11.19
N MET A 338 -2.77 8.14 -12.13
CA MET A 338 -2.11 6.88 -12.45
C MET A 338 -1.01 7.02 -13.51
N PHE A 339 -0.64 8.23 -13.90
CA PHE A 339 0.26 8.46 -15.03
C PHE A 339 1.45 9.29 -14.61
N ASP A 340 2.62 8.93 -15.12
CA ASP A 340 3.81 9.77 -15.14
C ASP A 340 4.12 10.15 -16.58
N PHE A 341 4.55 11.39 -16.75
CA PHE A 341 4.90 11.96 -18.03
C PHE A 341 6.33 12.48 -17.97
N SER A 342 7.11 12.19 -19.00
CA SER A 342 8.44 12.77 -19.23
C SER A 342 8.38 13.57 -20.52
N LEU A 343 8.73 14.84 -20.45
CA LEU A 343 8.72 15.76 -21.58
C LEU A 343 10.16 16.08 -22.00
N ASN A 344 10.39 16.31 -23.28
CA ASN A 344 11.71 16.70 -23.80
C ASN A 344 12.10 18.16 -23.53
N LYS A 345 11.21 18.92 -22.92
CA LYS A 345 11.40 20.32 -22.49
C LYS A 345 10.61 20.61 -21.24
N PRO A 346 11.11 21.48 -20.34
CA PRO A 346 10.37 21.91 -19.17
C PRO A 346 9.00 22.49 -19.55
N PHE A 347 7.97 22.07 -18.81
CA PHE A 347 6.60 22.55 -18.97
C PHE A 347 6.22 23.48 -17.84
N THR A 348 5.57 24.59 -18.19
CA THR A 348 4.95 25.51 -17.24
C THR A 348 3.49 25.71 -17.61
N GLY A 349 2.58 25.36 -16.72
CA GLY A 349 1.15 25.44 -16.96
C GLY A 349 0.34 24.56 -16.02
N MET A 350 -0.88 24.23 -16.43
CA MET A 350 -1.83 23.45 -15.66
C MET A 350 -1.92 22.03 -16.21
N ILE A 351 -1.86 21.02 -15.33
CA ILE A 351 -2.30 19.66 -15.66
C ILE A 351 -3.62 19.36 -14.96
N ARG A 352 -4.60 18.89 -15.70
CA ARG A 352 -5.93 18.47 -15.21
C ARG A 352 -6.58 17.46 -16.14
N ALA A 353 -7.72 16.92 -15.73
CA ALA A 353 -8.58 16.17 -16.63
C ALA A 353 -9.03 17.05 -17.82
N LEU A 354 -9.12 16.44 -19.02
CA LEU A 354 -9.48 17.14 -20.27
C LEU A 354 -10.86 17.84 -20.15
N GLY A 355 -11.81 17.22 -19.47
CA GLY A 355 -13.14 17.79 -19.28
C GLY A 355 -13.94 17.85 -20.59
N ASN A 356 -14.45 19.04 -20.89
CA ASN A 356 -15.22 19.30 -22.11
C ASN A 356 -14.35 19.89 -23.25
N GLU A 357 -13.07 20.09 -23.01
CA GLU A 357 -12.16 20.61 -24.04
C GLU A 357 -12.02 19.61 -25.18
N LYS A 358 -11.77 20.14 -26.36
CA LYS A 358 -11.60 19.32 -27.57
C LYS A 358 -10.28 19.73 -28.24
N PRO A 359 -9.46 18.74 -28.66
CA PRO A 359 -8.38 19.04 -29.59
C PRO A 359 -8.93 19.61 -30.90
N ASP A 360 -8.21 20.50 -31.53
CA ASP A 360 -8.59 21.13 -32.82
C ASP A 360 -8.62 20.14 -33.97
N GLU A 361 -7.99 18.97 -33.80
CA GLU A 361 -7.93 17.89 -34.80
C GLU A 361 -8.95 16.80 -34.54
N LYS A 362 -9.52 16.20 -35.59
CA LYS A 362 -10.38 15.02 -35.51
C LYS A 362 -9.56 13.77 -35.19
N ILE A 363 -9.41 13.47 -33.91
CA ILE A 363 -8.70 12.29 -33.43
C ILE A 363 -9.66 11.11 -33.36
N LYS A 364 -9.34 10.02 -34.06
CA LYS A 364 -10.10 8.76 -34.03
C LYS A 364 -9.49 7.85 -32.98
N ILE A 365 -10.15 7.68 -31.84
CA ILE A 365 -9.76 6.73 -30.79
C ILE A 365 -10.96 5.86 -30.42
N ALA A 366 -10.69 4.60 -30.12
CA ALA A 366 -11.68 3.58 -29.75
C ALA A 366 -12.15 3.67 -28.28
N LEU A 367 -12.16 4.86 -27.68
CA LEU A 367 -12.66 5.07 -26.33
C LEU A 367 -14.10 5.59 -26.34
N PRO A 368 -14.92 5.23 -25.34
CA PRO A 368 -16.24 5.84 -25.14
C PRO A 368 -16.12 7.36 -24.94
N LYS A 369 -17.06 8.15 -25.49
CA LYS A 369 -17.03 9.62 -25.39
C LYS A 369 -16.87 10.14 -23.95
N ARG A 370 -17.45 9.46 -22.97
CA ARG A 370 -17.32 9.83 -21.55
C ARG A 370 -15.88 9.71 -21.06
N CYS A 371 -15.12 8.72 -21.57
CA CYS A 371 -13.75 8.48 -21.18
C CYS A 371 -12.77 9.56 -21.67
N PHE A 372 -13.13 10.34 -22.69
CA PHE A 372 -12.31 11.48 -23.09
C PHE A 372 -12.19 12.52 -21.98
N LYS A 373 -13.25 12.75 -21.23
CA LYS A 373 -13.28 13.78 -20.19
C LYS A 373 -12.31 13.54 -19.05
N ILE A 374 -11.94 12.28 -18.80
CA ILE A 374 -11.05 11.90 -17.68
C ILE A 374 -9.58 11.79 -18.10
N LEU A 375 -9.25 11.98 -19.38
CA LEU A 375 -7.87 11.88 -19.83
C LEU A 375 -7.02 13.04 -19.29
N PRO A 376 -5.79 12.79 -18.81
CA PRO A 376 -4.87 13.84 -18.44
C PRO A 376 -4.58 14.77 -19.63
N ALA A 377 -4.65 16.06 -19.39
CA ALA A 377 -4.39 17.09 -20.38
C ALA A 377 -3.58 18.25 -19.79
N PHE A 378 -2.68 18.76 -20.58
CA PHE A 378 -1.80 19.87 -20.23
C PHE A 378 -2.30 21.15 -20.90
N PHE A 379 -2.28 22.25 -20.17
CA PHE A 379 -2.73 23.57 -20.61
C PHE A 379 -1.68 24.61 -20.28
N ASP A 380 -1.26 25.36 -21.27
CA ASP A 380 -0.41 26.54 -21.07
C ASP A 380 -1.22 27.86 -21.21
N LYS A 381 -0.53 28.99 -21.30
CA LYS A 381 -1.15 30.30 -21.51
C LYS A 381 -1.96 30.42 -22.81
N GLN A 382 -1.70 29.58 -23.80
CA GLN A 382 -2.37 29.57 -25.08
C GLN A 382 -3.50 28.53 -25.17
N GLY A 383 -3.81 27.82 -24.08
CA GLY A 383 -4.85 26.80 -24.00
C GLY A 383 -4.31 25.37 -24.04
N LEU A 384 -5.05 24.45 -24.67
CA LEU A 384 -4.70 23.03 -24.71
C LEU A 384 -3.34 22.79 -25.38
N PHE A 385 -2.42 22.20 -24.64
CA PHE A 385 -1.03 22.00 -25.05
C PHE A 385 -0.72 20.57 -25.47
N LEU A 386 -1.15 19.58 -24.66
CA LEU A 386 -0.86 18.16 -24.86
C LEU A 386 -1.96 17.28 -24.26
N VAL A 387 -2.40 16.26 -24.99
CA VAL A 387 -3.25 15.17 -24.49
C VAL A 387 -2.60 13.85 -24.90
N PRO A 388 -1.75 13.27 -24.04
CA PRO A 388 -0.88 12.14 -24.43
C PRO A 388 -1.66 10.94 -24.99
N HIS A 389 -2.76 10.57 -24.34
CA HIS A 389 -3.59 9.44 -24.75
C HIS A 389 -4.28 9.62 -26.11
N LEU A 390 -4.40 10.84 -26.56
CA LEU A 390 -4.97 11.16 -27.86
C LEU A 390 -3.89 11.36 -28.95
N GLY A 391 -2.60 11.34 -28.57
CA GLY A 391 -1.53 11.73 -29.46
C GLY A 391 -1.54 13.22 -29.84
N TYR A 392 -2.44 14.00 -29.23
CA TYR A 392 -2.52 15.44 -29.47
C TYR A 392 -1.35 16.15 -28.79
N LYS A 393 -0.61 16.95 -29.57
CA LYS A 393 0.49 17.76 -29.07
C LYS A 393 0.78 18.94 -29.98
N ARG A 394 1.23 20.05 -29.41
CA ARG A 394 1.78 21.17 -30.21
C ARG A 394 3.14 20.78 -30.81
N LYS A 395 3.52 21.47 -31.91
CA LYS A 395 4.78 21.18 -32.62
C LYS A 395 6.01 21.25 -31.71
N GLY A 396 6.95 20.32 -31.90
CA GLY A 396 8.22 20.29 -31.20
C GLY A 396 8.21 19.68 -29.81
N ILE A 397 7.06 19.12 -29.36
CA ILE A 397 6.96 18.41 -28.11
C ILE A 397 7.07 16.91 -28.34
N MET A 398 8.00 16.28 -27.61
CA MET A 398 8.09 14.84 -27.44
C MET A 398 7.77 14.50 -25.98
N TYR A 399 7.12 13.38 -25.78
CA TYR A 399 6.76 12.91 -24.45
C TYR A 399 6.81 11.39 -24.37
N GLU A 400 7.11 10.90 -23.20
CA GLU A 400 6.88 9.52 -22.78
C GLU A 400 5.81 9.50 -21.70
N MET A 401 4.99 8.46 -21.70
CA MET A 401 3.94 8.27 -20.73
C MET A 401 4.06 6.88 -20.13
N THR A 402 4.14 6.80 -18.81
CA THR A 402 4.15 5.54 -18.08
C THR A 402 2.86 5.43 -17.28
N PHE A 403 2.17 4.29 -17.42
CA PHE A 403 1.04 3.95 -16.57
C PHE A 403 1.58 3.35 -15.28
N LYS A 404 1.35 4.05 -14.17
CA LYS A 404 1.68 3.58 -12.84
C LYS A 404 0.43 3.39 -12.01
N THR A 405 0.20 2.18 -11.56
CA THR A 405 -0.85 1.93 -10.61
C THR A 405 -0.31 1.97 -9.19
N ARG A 406 -0.77 2.94 -8.40
CA ARG A 406 -0.48 3.01 -6.97
C ARG A 406 -1.30 1.99 -6.17
N ARG A 407 -2.32 1.36 -6.79
CA ARG A 407 -3.25 0.43 -6.14
C ARG A 407 -3.58 -0.71 -7.08
N PRO A 408 -2.72 -1.73 -7.13
CA PRO A 408 -2.93 -2.88 -8.02
C PRO A 408 -4.26 -3.57 -7.76
N ALA A 409 -4.84 -4.17 -8.79
CA ALA A 409 -6.11 -4.86 -8.71
C ALA A 409 -6.05 -6.07 -7.77
N GLY A 410 -4.95 -6.83 -7.77
CA GLY A 410 -4.66 -7.86 -6.78
C GLY A 410 -3.97 -7.28 -5.55
N ARG A 411 -4.18 -7.85 -4.38
CA ARG A 411 -3.40 -7.55 -3.19
C ARG A 411 -2.23 -8.51 -3.09
N ASN A 412 -1.25 -8.07 -2.32
CA ASN A 412 -0.02 -8.77 -2.09
C ASN A 412 -0.21 -10.08 -1.36
N VAL A 413 0.80 -10.91 -1.50
CA VAL A 413 0.87 -12.23 -0.88
C VAL A 413 0.81 -12.10 0.64
N TYR A 414 -0.13 -12.81 1.25
CA TYR A 414 -0.19 -13.02 2.68
C TYR A 414 0.54 -14.31 2.99
N PHE A 415 1.72 -14.22 3.58
CA PHE A 415 2.36 -15.38 4.16
C PHE A 415 1.82 -15.58 5.56
N VAL A 416 1.23 -16.73 5.81
CA VAL A 416 1.05 -17.21 7.15
C VAL A 416 2.30 -18.00 7.47
N PHE A 417 3.09 -17.53 8.43
CA PHE A 417 4.19 -18.33 8.94
C PHE A 417 3.59 -19.61 9.54
N ASN A 418 3.83 -20.76 8.89
CA ASN A 418 3.27 -22.07 9.24
C ASN A 418 3.50 -22.51 10.71
N ARG A 419 4.25 -21.75 11.50
CA ARG A 419 4.57 -22.04 12.90
C ARG A 419 3.56 -21.51 13.93
N ALA A 420 2.66 -20.61 13.57
CA ALA A 420 1.56 -20.24 14.46
C ALA A 420 0.46 -21.31 14.55
N VAL A 421 0.52 -22.36 13.73
CA VAL A 421 -0.48 -23.45 13.66
C VAL A 421 0.02 -24.78 14.22
N LYS A 422 1.30 -24.88 14.55
CA LYS A 422 1.87 -26.08 15.19
C LYS A 422 2.26 -25.76 16.63
N SER A 423 1.29 -25.72 17.50
CA SER A 423 1.43 -26.14 18.87
C SER A 423 0.53 -27.36 19.03
N GLU A 424 1.06 -28.54 18.78
CA GLU A 424 0.62 -29.70 19.51
C GLU A 424 0.99 -29.54 20.98
#